data_62ea44574377b413a3905355ca2d0904
#
_entry.id   62ea44574377b413a3905355ca2d0904
#
_cell.length_a   1.000
_cell.length_b   1.000
_cell.length_c   1.000
_cell.angle_alpha   90.00
_cell.angle_beta   90.00
_cell.angle_gamma   90.00
#
_symmetry.space_group_name_H-M   'P 1'
#
loop_
_entity.id
_entity.type
_entity.pdbx_description
1 polymer ?
#
loop_
_entity_poly.entity_id
_entity_poly.type
_entity_poly.pdbx_seq_one_letter_code
_entity_poly.pdbx_strand_id
1 'polypeptide(L)'
;IKSCGGFTSQASLKRARVFSGNSLSILLEKQYKIKLDEQPDLENPKIRNILLNLELALMSRMSNVVTDDTNYFNLENQLRVLIEGSSLDFRKIEDPNSDIAKYIVQNGDIIIIPQIQNSVYVFGQVLRPGHVTFIEGKDYNYYVSEASGLGELAVDDEIMVIKGGSRAWISTENDSVTIEEGDYIYVPKESLRSTRSYIMEYSVYLSVLASIAAILLSIVTIANQ
;
A
#
# COMPACT_ATOMS: atom_id res chain seq x y z
N ILE A 1 -4.87 19.24 -23.09
CA ILE A 1 -5.28 19.80 -21.80
C ILE A 1 -5.38 21.31 -21.90
N LYS A 2 -4.34 22.06 -22.31
CA LYS A 2 -4.42 23.53 -22.47
C LYS A 2 -5.53 23.95 -23.44
N SER A 3 -5.69 23.24 -24.55
CA SER A 3 -6.76 23.50 -25.55
C SER A 3 -8.18 23.29 -24.99
N CYS A 4 -8.32 22.58 -23.87
CA CYS A 4 -9.61 22.31 -23.21
C CYS A 4 -9.82 23.18 -21.96
N GLY A 5 -9.04 24.25 -21.78
CA GLY A 5 -9.18 25.16 -20.63
C GLY A 5 -8.26 24.82 -19.42
N GLY A 6 -7.41 23.80 -19.52
CA GLY A 6 -6.46 23.45 -18.47
C GLY A 6 -7.05 22.63 -17.33
N PHE A 7 -6.44 22.73 -16.16
CA PHE A 7 -6.88 22.07 -14.92
C PHE A 7 -7.68 23.01 -14.03
N THR A 8 -8.64 22.48 -13.31
CA THR A 8 -9.36 23.23 -12.25
C THR A 8 -8.46 23.39 -11.02
N SER A 9 -8.77 24.39 -10.19
CA SER A 9 -8.07 24.62 -8.91
C SER A 9 -8.22 23.46 -7.91
N GLN A 10 -9.19 22.58 -8.12
CA GLN A 10 -9.44 21.41 -7.28
C GLN A 10 -8.76 20.14 -7.81
N ALA A 11 -8.07 20.21 -8.93
CA ALA A 11 -7.40 19.06 -9.52
C ALA A 11 -6.11 18.71 -8.78
N SER A 12 -5.99 17.48 -8.29
CA SER A 12 -4.76 16.98 -7.67
C SER A 12 -3.80 16.46 -8.75
N LEU A 13 -2.95 17.35 -9.28
CA LEU A 13 -1.99 17.01 -10.32
C LEU A 13 -0.88 16.07 -9.85
N LYS A 14 -0.59 16.10 -8.55
CA LYS A 14 0.37 15.20 -7.90
C LYS A 14 -0.13 13.76 -7.86
N ARG A 15 -1.44 13.55 -7.73
CA ARG A 15 -2.10 12.24 -7.62
C ARG A 15 -2.67 11.74 -8.94
N ALA A 16 -2.41 12.44 -10.04
CA ALA A 16 -2.87 12.04 -11.35
C ALA A 16 -2.19 10.74 -11.80
N ARG A 17 -2.93 9.90 -12.52
CA ARG A 17 -2.47 8.60 -13.01
C ARG A 17 -2.81 8.42 -14.46
N VAL A 18 -1.95 7.68 -15.15
CA VAL A 18 -2.18 7.22 -16.51
C VAL A 18 -2.27 5.70 -16.52
N PHE A 19 -3.36 5.19 -17.02
CA PHE A 19 -3.57 3.75 -17.22
C PHE A 19 -3.49 3.46 -18.71
N SER A 20 -2.70 2.45 -19.08
CA SER A 20 -2.72 2.00 -20.48
C SER A 20 -4.03 1.25 -20.74
N GLY A 21 -4.62 1.46 -21.93
CA GLY A 21 -5.92 0.87 -22.27
C GLY A 21 -5.94 -0.65 -22.15
N ASN A 22 -4.84 -1.31 -22.49
CA ASN A 22 -4.72 -2.77 -22.37
C ASN A 22 -4.74 -3.24 -20.90
N SER A 23 -4.02 -2.54 -20.01
CA SER A 23 -3.96 -2.90 -18.59
C SER A 23 -5.31 -2.76 -17.91
N LEU A 24 -6.04 -1.68 -18.21
CA LEU A 24 -7.37 -1.45 -17.68
C LEU A 24 -8.38 -2.47 -18.18
N SER A 25 -8.34 -2.82 -19.46
CA SER A 25 -9.23 -3.85 -20.04
C SER A 25 -9.03 -5.19 -19.35
N ILE A 26 -7.79 -5.60 -19.14
CA ILE A 26 -7.45 -6.85 -18.44
C ILE A 26 -7.96 -6.82 -16.99
N LEU A 27 -7.81 -5.69 -16.29
CA LEU A 27 -8.27 -5.54 -14.92
C LEU A 27 -9.79 -5.66 -14.83
N LEU A 28 -10.51 -4.91 -15.65
CA LEU A 28 -11.96 -4.87 -15.64
C LEU A 28 -12.57 -6.22 -16.06
N GLU A 29 -12.00 -6.89 -17.05
CA GLU A 29 -12.48 -8.18 -17.51
C GLU A 29 -12.20 -9.30 -16.49
N LYS A 30 -10.95 -9.42 -16.00
CA LYS A 30 -10.56 -10.50 -15.07
C LYS A 30 -11.13 -10.33 -13.68
N GLN A 31 -11.11 -9.13 -13.15
CA GLN A 31 -11.43 -8.89 -11.75
C GLN A 31 -12.92 -8.55 -11.55
N TYR A 32 -13.49 -7.80 -12.47
CA TYR A 32 -14.88 -7.33 -12.37
C TYR A 32 -15.84 -7.96 -13.37
N LYS A 33 -15.34 -8.85 -14.25
CA LYS A 33 -16.11 -9.52 -15.31
C LYS A 33 -16.89 -8.55 -16.21
N ILE A 34 -16.36 -7.34 -16.37
CA ILE A 34 -16.89 -6.32 -17.26
C ILE A 34 -16.20 -6.52 -18.60
N LYS A 35 -16.90 -7.09 -19.59
CA LYS A 35 -16.41 -7.13 -20.96
C LYS A 35 -16.44 -5.73 -21.55
N LEU A 36 -15.31 -5.31 -22.05
CA LEU A 36 -15.15 -4.06 -22.79
C LEU A 36 -15.11 -4.42 -24.28
N ASP A 37 -16.27 -4.47 -24.91
CA ASP A 37 -16.35 -4.66 -26.37
C ASP A 37 -15.88 -3.39 -27.13
N GLU A 38 -15.83 -2.25 -26.42
CA GLU A 38 -15.37 -0.94 -26.89
C GLU A 38 -14.62 -0.22 -25.77
N GLN A 39 -14.03 0.94 -26.06
CA GLN A 39 -13.31 1.75 -25.06
C GLN A 39 -14.13 1.93 -23.78
N PRO A 40 -13.51 1.79 -22.58
CA PRO A 40 -14.22 1.93 -21.34
C PRO A 40 -14.87 3.32 -21.26
N ASP A 41 -16.19 3.34 -21.22
CA ASP A 41 -16.95 4.55 -21.00
C ASP A 41 -16.73 5.02 -19.55
N LEU A 42 -15.80 5.96 -19.37
CA LEU A 42 -15.50 6.57 -18.07
C LEU A 42 -16.62 7.47 -17.53
N GLU A 43 -17.56 7.85 -18.36
CA GLU A 43 -18.77 8.54 -17.92
C GLU A 43 -19.71 7.56 -17.20
N ASN A 44 -19.52 6.24 -17.42
CA ASN A 44 -20.27 5.24 -16.69
C ASN A 44 -19.95 5.30 -15.18
N PRO A 45 -20.91 5.68 -14.32
CA PRO A 45 -20.67 5.83 -12.90
C PRO A 45 -20.16 4.56 -12.23
N LYS A 46 -20.47 3.38 -12.76
CA LYS A 46 -20.01 2.08 -12.23
C LYS A 46 -18.52 1.92 -12.42
N ILE A 47 -17.99 2.19 -13.63
CA ILE A 47 -16.56 2.08 -13.94
C ILE A 47 -15.78 3.10 -13.13
N ARG A 48 -16.24 4.34 -13.09
CA ARG A 48 -15.64 5.41 -12.30
C ARG A 48 -15.57 5.05 -10.82
N ASN A 49 -16.67 4.56 -10.23
CA ASN A 49 -16.71 4.16 -8.83
C ASN A 49 -15.78 2.95 -8.55
N ILE A 50 -15.68 1.98 -9.47
CA ILE A 50 -14.74 0.87 -9.34
C ILE A 50 -13.30 1.39 -9.24
N LEU A 51 -12.89 2.28 -10.15
CA LEU A 51 -11.55 2.84 -10.15
C LEU A 51 -11.24 3.67 -8.91
N LEU A 52 -12.20 4.48 -8.44
CA LEU A 52 -12.05 5.29 -7.25
C LEU A 52 -12.02 4.46 -5.96
N ASN A 53 -12.78 3.36 -5.91
CA ASN A 53 -12.89 2.52 -4.73
C ASN A 53 -11.86 1.38 -4.72
N LEU A 54 -11.18 1.10 -5.83
CA LEU A 54 -10.16 0.04 -5.90
C LEU A 54 -9.08 0.24 -4.84
N GLU A 55 -8.65 1.46 -4.66
CA GLU A 55 -7.66 1.86 -3.67
C GLU A 55 -8.12 1.60 -2.23
N LEU A 56 -9.36 2.01 -1.90
CA LEU A 56 -9.94 1.77 -0.58
C LEU A 56 -10.15 0.27 -0.33
N ALA A 57 -10.50 -0.50 -1.36
CA ALA A 57 -10.63 -1.95 -1.26
C ALA A 57 -9.29 -2.63 -0.98
N LEU A 58 -8.21 -2.17 -1.62
CA LEU A 58 -6.85 -2.65 -1.34
C LEU A 58 -6.44 -2.35 0.10
N MET A 59 -6.70 -1.15 0.59
CA MET A 59 -6.38 -0.75 1.96
C MET A 59 -7.19 -1.51 3.00
N SER A 60 -8.48 -1.73 2.74
CA SER A 60 -9.31 -2.57 3.61
C SER A 60 -8.78 -4.00 3.71
N ARG A 61 -8.27 -4.57 2.60
CA ARG A 61 -7.62 -5.88 2.60
C ARG A 61 -6.36 -5.89 3.45
N MET A 62 -5.54 -4.83 3.40
CA MET A 62 -4.34 -4.71 4.22
C MET A 62 -4.63 -4.70 5.72
N SER A 63 -5.74 -4.15 6.15
CA SER A 63 -6.12 -4.13 7.57
C SER A 63 -6.22 -5.53 8.21
N ASN A 64 -6.30 -6.58 7.39
CA ASN A 64 -6.37 -7.97 7.82
C ASN A 64 -5.08 -8.76 7.59
N VAL A 65 -4.06 -8.15 6.95
CA VAL A 65 -2.76 -8.79 6.72
C VAL A 65 -1.95 -8.72 8.01
N VAL A 66 -1.33 -9.82 8.38
CA VAL A 66 -0.40 -9.86 9.51
C VAL A 66 0.98 -9.39 9.08
N THR A 67 1.81 -8.93 10.02
CA THR A 67 3.15 -8.37 9.74
C THR A 67 4.00 -9.29 8.87
N ASP A 68 3.99 -10.60 9.14
CA ASP A 68 4.75 -11.59 8.38
C ASP A 68 4.39 -11.66 6.89
N ASP A 69 3.13 -11.32 6.54
CA ASP A 69 2.62 -11.33 5.17
C ASP A 69 2.74 -9.96 4.48
N THR A 70 3.13 -8.91 5.21
CA THR A 70 3.17 -7.53 4.69
C THR A 70 4.11 -7.40 3.49
N ASN A 71 5.27 -8.06 3.52
CA ASN A 71 6.23 -8.05 2.41
C ASN A 71 5.66 -8.67 1.14
N TYR A 72 4.95 -9.79 1.27
CA TYR A 72 4.28 -10.43 0.13
C TYR A 72 3.17 -9.54 -0.44
N PHE A 73 2.39 -8.94 0.44
CA PHE A 73 1.32 -8.01 0.06
C PHE A 73 1.88 -6.77 -0.64
N ASN A 74 2.98 -6.21 -0.14
CA ASN A 74 3.66 -5.07 -0.77
C ASN A 74 4.17 -5.43 -2.17
N LEU A 75 4.77 -6.61 -2.33
CA LEU A 75 5.23 -7.10 -3.63
C LEU A 75 4.05 -7.28 -4.60
N GLU A 76 2.95 -7.89 -4.14
CA GLU A 76 1.74 -8.06 -4.95
C GLU A 76 1.18 -6.70 -5.40
N ASN A 77 1.14 -5.71 -4.50
CA ASN A 77 0.68 -4.36 -4.84
C ASN A 77 1.63 -3.64 -5.80
N GLN A 78 2.94 -3.76 -5.62
CA GLN A 78 3.91 -3.19 -6.56
C GLN A 78 3.75 -3.78 -7.96
N LEU A 79 3.56 -5.09 -8.07
CA LEU A 79 3.31 -5.75 -9.35
C LEU A 79 1.99 -5.26 -9.99
N ARG A 80 0.95 -5.07 -9.19
CA ARG A 80 -0.33 -4.50 -9.68
C ARG A 80 -0.18 -3.07 -10.16
N VAL A 81 0.54 -2.23 -9.42
CA VAL A 81 0.82 -0.84 -9.83
C VAL A 81 1.58 -0.78 -11.16
N LEU A 82 2.53 -1.69 -11.38
CA LEU A 82 3.24 -1.81 -12.66
C LEU A 82 2.32 -2.19 -13.81
N ILE A 83 1.27 -2.97 -13.53
CA ILE A 83 0.28 -3.38 -14.53
C ILE A 83 -0.81 -2.30 -14.72
N GLU A 84 -1.17 -1.57 -13.66
CA GLU A 84 -2.36 -0.72 -13.59
C GLU A 84 -2.10 0.77 -13.86
N GLY A 85 -0.87 1.20 -14.03
CA GLY A 85 -0.59 2.58 -14.42
C GLY A 85 0.63 3.22 -13.79
N SER A 86 1.16 4.19 -14.48
CA SER A 86 2.28 5.01 -14.03
C SER A 86 1.75 6.20 -13.23
N SER A 87 2.29 6.43 -12.04
CA SER A 87 2.11 7.69 -11.33
C SER A 87 2.99 8.74 -11.99
N LEU A 88 2.39 9.68 -12.69
CA LEU A 88 3.07 10.78 -13.36
C LEU A 88 2.72 12.10 -12.67
N ASP A 89 3.72 12.87 -12.29
CA ASP A 89 3.52 14.17 -11.65
C ASP A 89 3.11 15.24 -12.69
N PHE A 90 1.82 15.45 -12.84
CA PHE A 90 1.26 16.42 -13.78
C PHE A 90 1.59 17.87 -13.45
N ARG A 91 2.11 18.18 -12.26
CA ARG A 91 2.62 19.52 -11.94
C ARG A 91 3.80 19.91 -12.83
N LYS A 92 4.54 18.91 -13.31
CA LYS A 92 5.71 19.08 -14.18
C LYS A 92 5.41 18.99 -15.66
N ILE A 93 4.14 19.05 -16.08
CA ILE A 93 3.75 18.88 -17.48
C ILE A 93 4.32 19.97 -18.40
N GLU A 94 4.68 21.11 -17.83
CA GLU A 94 5.29 22.23 -18.60
C GLU A 94 6.83 22.13 -18.70
N ASP A 95 7.45 21.26 -17.90
CA ASP A 95 8.89 20.99 -18.00
C ASP A 95 9.16 19.95 -19.08
N PRO A 96 9.83 20.32 -20.21
CA PRO A 96 10.10 19.40 -21.31
C PRO A 96 10.98 18.20 -20.92
N ASN A 97 11.70 18.28 -19.81
CA ASN A 97 12.58 17.21 -19.33
C ASN A 97 11.84 16.20 -18.44
N SER A 98 10.65 16.52 -17.98
CA SER A 98 9.87 15.65 -17.12
C SER A 98 9.34 14.41 -17.85
N ASP A 99 9.12 13.32 -17.12
CA ASP A 99 8.58 12.08 -17.67
C ASP A 99 7.16 12.27 -18.23
N ILE A 100 6.35 13.12 -17.57
CA ILE A 100 4.99 13.41 -18.04
C ILE A 100 4.98 14.19 -19.36
N ALA A 101 5.93 15.11 -19.57
CA ALA A 101 6.00 15.85 -20.82
C ALA A 101 6.47 14.98 -22.00
N LYS A 102 7.24 13.92 -21.71
CA LYS A 102 7.73 12.95 -22.70
C LYS A 102 6.74 11.80 -22.93
N TYR A 103 5.72 11.68 -22.09
CA TYR A 103 4.76 10.59 -22.22
C TYR A 103 3.93 10.74 -23.51
N ILE A 104 3.96 9.71 -24.32
CA ILE A 104 3.20 9.64 -25.57
C ILE A 104 1.91 8.88 -25.29
N VAL A 105 0.79 9.59 -25.28
CA VAL A 105 -0.54 9.01 -25.09
C VAL A 105 -0.88 8.08 -26.24
N GLN A 106 -1.31 6.87 -25.92
CA GLN A 106 -1.74 5.86 -26.88
C GLN A 106 -3.27 5.75 -26.92
N ASN A 107 -3.77 5.10 -27.97
CA ASN A 107 -5.22 4.86 -28.07
C ASN A 107 -5.68 3.93 -26.92
N GLY A 108 -6.72 4.34 -26.22
CA GLY A 108 -7.25 3.61 -25.08
C GLY A 108 -6.61 3.97 -23.74
N ASP A 109 -5.60 4.83 -23.69
CA ASP A 109 -5.04 5.33 -22.44
C ASP A 109 -6.07 6.18 -21.69
N ILE A 110 -6.08 6.01 -20.38
CA ILE A 110 -6.99 6.72 -19.48
C ILE A 110 -6.17 7.54 -18.49
N ILE A 111 -6.45 8.84 -18.43
CA ILE A 111 -5.82 9.75 -17.47
C ILE A 111 -6.84 10.09 -16.40
N ILE A 112 -6.56 9.70 -15.14
CA ILE A 112 -7.40 10.03 -14.00
C ILE A 112 -6.73 11.14 -13.20
N ILE A 113 -7.42 12.25 -13.05
CA ILE A 113 -6.99 13.39 -12.24
C ILE A 113 -7.99 13.52 -11.07
N PRO A 114 -7.64 13.04 -9.88
CA PRO A 114 -8.53 13.12 -8.72
C PRO A 114 -8.64 14.55 -8.22
N GLN A 115 -9.64 14.80 -7.40
CA GLN A 115 -9.75 16.05 -6.66
C GLN A 115 -8.75 16.08 -5.50
N ILE A 116 -8.34 17.29 -5.11
CA ILE A 116 -7.57 17.52 -3.89
C ILE A 116 -8.40 17.02 -2.70
N GLN A 117 -7.80 16.16 -1.90
CA GLN A 117 -8.36 15.70 -0.63
C GLN A 117 -7.59 16.35 0.51
N ASN A 118 -8.17 17.32 1.16
CA ASN A 118 -7.56 17.97 2.31
C ASN A 118 -7.61 17.06 3.57
N SER A 119 -7.17 15.82 3.42
CA SER A 119 -7.19 14.81 4.48
C SER A 119 -6.09 13.78 4.29
N VAL A 120 -5.73 13.14 5.40
CA VAL A 120 -4.89 11.94 5.48
C VAL A 120 -5.80 10.77 5.85
N TYR A 121 -5.62 9.62 5.22
CA TYR A 121 -6.40 8.42 5.54
C TYR A 121 -5.60 7.51 6.47
N VAL A 122 -6.12 7.28 7.67
CA VAL A 122 -5.49 6.41 8.68
C VAL A 122 -6.24 5.08 8.73
N PHE A 123 -5.51 3.96 8.66
CA PHE A 123 -6.10 2.63 8.61
C PHE A 123 -5.18 1.54 9.21
N GLY A 124 -5.71 0.33 9.32
CA GLY A 124 -5.06 -0.79 9.98
C GLY A 124 -5.48 -0.91 11.44
N GLN A 125 -4.54 -1.15 12.34
CA GLN A 125 -4.79 -1.34 13.76
C GLN A 125 -4.89 -0.01 14.52
N VAL A 126 -5.87 0.82 14.15
CA VAL A 126 -6.29 2.02 14.87
C VAL A 126 -7.74 1.88 15.32
N LEU A 127 -8.12 2.59 16.40
CA LEU A 127 -9.47 2.45 16.96
C LEU A 127 -10.56 3.02 16.06
N ARG A 128 -10.26 4.08 15.27
CA ARG A 128 -11.20 4.70 14.33
C ARG A 128 -10.55 4.95 12.97
N PRO A 129 -10.47 3.92 12.11
CA PRO A 129 -9.97 4.10 10.74
C PRO A 129 -10.81 5.12 9.98
N GLY A 130 -10.15 5.99 9.19
CA GLY A 130 -10.87 6.97 8.39
C GLY A 130 -10.03 8.16 7.95
N HIS A 131 -10.72 9.14 7.38
CA HIS A 131 -10.11 10.40 6.97
C HIS A 131 -9.97 11.35 8.14
N VAL A 132 -8.75 11.85 8.34
CA VAL A 132 -8.41 12.92 9.29
C VAL A 132 -8.05 14.15 8.49
N THR A 133 -8.55 15.32 8.90
CA THR A 133 -8.24 16.60 8.23
C THR A 133 -6.74 16.83 8.20
N PHE A 134 -6.20 17.14 7.01
CA PHE A 134 -4.78 17.45 6.88
C PHE A 134 -4.43 18.78 7.54
N ILE A 135 -3.37 18.79 8.34
CA ILE A 135 -2.77 19.98 8.95
C ILE A 135 -1.28 19.95 8.64
N GLU A 136 -0.81 20.99 7.97
CA GLU A 136 0.61 21.13 7.60
C GLU A 136 1.54 21.09 8.84
N GLY A 137 2.67 20.39 8.72
CA GLY A 137 3.67 20.28 9.77
C GLY A 137 3.35 19.30 10.90
N LYS A 138 2.23 18.59 10.83
CA LYS A 138 1.92 17.50 11.76
C LYS A 138 2.58 16.20 11.30
N ASP A 139 3.07 15.43 12.29
CA ASP A 139 3.64 14.10 12.09
C ASP A 139 2.57 13.00 12.06
N TYR A 140 2.97 11.76 11.77
CA TYR A 140 2.06 10.63 11.71
C TYR A 140 1.39 10.33 13.08
N ASN A 141 2.06 10.60 14.21
CA ASN A 141 1.50 10.37 15.54
C ASN A 141 0.28 11.24 15.80
N TYR A 142 0.30 12.49 15.30
CA TYR A 142 -0.87 13.35 15.37
C TYR A 142 -2.08 12.68 14.72
N TYR A 143 -1.93 12.17 13.49
CA TYR A 143 -3.04 11.54 12.75
C TYR A 143 -3.51 10.24 13.36
N VAL A 144 -2.59 9.42 13.90
CA VAL A 144 -2.94 8.21 14.65
C VAL A 144 -3.74 8.58 15.91
N SER A 145 -3.35 9.64 16.61
CA SER A 145 -4.09 10.15 17.79
C SER A 145 -5.49 10.61 17.41
N GLU A 146 -5.66 11.35 16.32
CA GLU A 146 -6.98 11.78 15.80
C GLU A 146 -7.85 10.59 15.36
N ALA A 147 -7.23 9.49 14.93
CA ALA A 147 -7.89 8.21 14.68
C ALA A 147 -8.20 7.43 15.98
N SER A 148 -8.19 8.12 17.13
CA SER A 148 -8.45 7.59 18.47
C SER A 148 -7.36 6.66 19.02
N GLY A 149 -6.16 6.69 18.43
CA GLY A 149 -5.00 5.94 18.88
C GLY A 149 -4.90 4.52 18.30
N LEU A 150 -3.90 3.80 18.80
CA LEU A 150 -3.56 2.46 18.36
C LEU A 150 -4.56 1.42 18.90
N GLY A 151 -4.83 0.41 18.10
CA GLY A 151 -5.58 -0.78 18.51
C GLY A 151 -4.73 -1.73 19.36
N GLU A 152 -5.38 -2.70 20.00
CA GLU A 152 -4.73 -3.65 20.94
C GLU A 152 -3.61 -4.49 20.30
N LEU A 153 -3.74 -4.78 19.01
CA LEU A 153 -2.78 -5.60 18.26
C LEU A 153 -1.91 -4.76 17.30
N ALA A 154 -1.79 -3.47 17.55
CA ALA A 154 -0.97 -2.60 16.74
C ALA A 154 0.53 -2.84 16.98
N VAL A 155 1.30 -2.81 15.89
CA VAL A 155 2.77 -2.80 15.93
C VAL A 155 3.20 -1.35 15.68
N ASP A 156 3.56 -0.65 16.74
CA ASP A 156 3.78 0.80 16.75
C ASP A 156 5.12 1.22 16.13
N ASP A 157 6.11 0.34 16.13
CA ASP A 157 7.43 0.54 15.53
C ASP A 157 7.47 0.23 14.01
N GLU A 158 6.42 -0.38 13.46
CA GLU A 158 6.32 -0.70 12.02
C GLU A 158 5.29 0.15 11.26
N ILE A 159 4.90 1.30 11.80
CA ILE A 159 3.96 2.21 11.12
C ILE A 159 4.55 2.67 9.80
N MET A 160 3.73 2.68 8.75
CA MET A 160 4.12 3.05 7.39
C MET A 160 3.31 4.25 6.91
N VAL A 161 3.99 5.17 6.23
CA VAL A 161 3.35 6.24 5.48
C VAL A 161 3.37 5.90 4.00
N ILE A 162 2.20 5.92 3.37
CA ILE A 162 2.05 5.67 1.94
C ILE A 162 1.77 7.00 1.27
N LYS A 163 2.68 7.44 0.42
CA LYS A 163 2.55 8.73 -0.27
C LYS A 163 1.39 8.71 -1.26
N GLY A 164 0.50 9.66 -1.15
CA GLY A 164 -0.69 9.76 -2.00
C GLY A 164 -0.39 9.88 -3.50
N GLY A 165 0.74 10.49 -3.86
CA GLY A 165 1.21 10.67 -5.24
C GLY A 165 1.97 9.46 -5.77
N SER A 166 3.15 9.20 -5.23
CA SER A 166 4.10 8.19 -5.72
C SER A 166 3.74 6.76 -5.32
N ARG A 167 2.86 6.56 -4.35
CA ARG A 167 2.57 5.26 -3.72
C ARG A 167 3.77 4.62 -3.03
N ALA A 168 4.81 5.40 -2.77
CA ALA A 168 5.96 4.94 -2.01
C ALA A 168 5.55 4.64 -0.56
N TRP A 169 5.99 3.51 -0.07
CA TRP A 169 5.86 3.08 1.32
C TRP A 169 7.10 3.49 2.08
N ILE A 170 6.94 4.28 3.12
CA ILE A 170 8.03 4.85 3.90
C ILE A 170 7.81 4.44 5.35
N SER A 171 8.81 3.74 5.93
CA SER A 171 8.80 3.41 7.35
C SER A 171 8.99 4.68 8.18
N THR A 172 8.28 4.74 9.31
CA THR A 172 8.42 5.84 10.27
C THR A 172 9.55 5.62 11.27
N GLU A 173 10.19 4.44 11.25
CA GLU A 173 11.20 4.02 12.24
C GLU A 173 12.50 4.84 12.16
N ASN A 174 12.95 5.18 10.94
CA ASN A 174 14.30 5.73 10.72
C ASN A 174 14.33 7.18 10.24
N ASP A 175 13.19 7.79 9.86
CA ASP A 175 13.16 9.11 9.24
C ASP A 175 11.96 9.95 9.69
N SER A 176 12.18 11.25 9.79
CA SER A 176 11.11 12.23 9.91
C SER A 176 10.33 12.31 8.60
N VAL A 177 9.33 11.44 8.45
CA VAL A 177 8.49 11.42 7.26
C VAL A 177 7.55 12.63 7.26
N THR A 178 7.71 13.51 6.28
CA THR A 178 6.77 14.62 6.08
C THR A 178 5.44 14.10 5.56
N ILE A 179 4.37 14.36 6.28
CA ILE A 179 3.01 14.01 5.85
C ILE A 179 2.48 15.11 4.91
N GLU A 180 1.83 14.70 3.85
CA GLU A 180 1.22 15.59 2.86
C GLU A 180 -0.27 15.26 2.68
N GLU A 181 -1.02 16.19 2.11
CA GLU A 181 -2.42 15.96 1.79
C GLU A 181 -2.61 14.73 0.88
N GLY A 182 -3.59 13.90 1.19
CA GLY A 182 -3.89 12.70 0.46
C GLY A 182 -2.93 11.54 0.70
N ASP A 183 -2.01 11.64 1.67
CA ASP A 183 -1.21 10.52 2.14
C ASP A 183 -2.08 9.54 2.97
N TYR A 184 -1.55 8.33 3.14
CA TYR A 184 -2.16 7.29 3.96
C TYR A 184 -1.20 6.88 5.06
N ILE A 185 -1.74 6.57 6.24
CA ILE A 185 -0.98 6.03 7.37
C ILE A 185 -1.52 4.65 7.67
N TYR A 186 -0.66 3.67 7.56
CA TYR A 186 -0.96 2.28 7.85
C TYR A 186 -0.33 1.85 9.16
N VAL A 187 -1.16 1.34 10.07
CA VAL A 187 -0.72 0.74 11.33
C VAL A 187 -0.85 -0.78 11.21
N PRO A 188 0.26 -1.51 11.20
CA PRO A 188 0.24 -2.95 11.01
C PRO A 188 -0.31 -3.68 12.23
N LYS A 189 -0.66 -4.95 12.01
CA LYS A 189 -1.20 -5.86 13.01
C LYS A 189 -0.15 -6.86 13.41
N GLU A 190 -0.01 -7.10 14.72
CA GLU A 190 0.79 -8.18 15.25
C GLU A 190 0.30 -9.54 14.73
N SER A 191 1.25 -10.40 14.38
CA SER A 191 0.97 -11.77 13.97
C SER A 191 0.48 -12.57 15.17
N LEU A 192 -0.80 -12.94 15.16
CA LEU A 192 -1.36 -13.87 16.14
C LEU A 192 -0.91 -15.31 15.82
N ARG A 193 0.38 -15.58 16.00
CA ARG A 193 0.86 -16.96 15.91
C ARG A 193 0.20 -17.79 16.99
N SER A 194 -0.38 -18.93 16.62
CA SER A 194 -0.97 -19.82 17.62
C SER A 194 0.12 -20.34 18.56
N THR A 195 -0.19 -20.50 19.85
CA THR A 195 0.71 -21.10 20.84
C THR A 195 1.32 -22.42 20.37
N ARG A 196 0.58 -23.17 19.54
CA ARG A 196 1.04 -24.39 18.89
C ARG A 196 2.21 -24.15 17.92
N SER A 197 2.22 -23.04 17.20
CA SER A 197 3.32 -22.68 16.28
C SER A 197 4.61 -22.40 17.03
N TYR A 198 4.54 -21.66 18.15
CA TYR A 198 5.70 -21.45 19.02
C TYR A 198 6.20 -22.76 19.63
N ILE A 199 5.32 -23.62 20.14
CA ILE A 199 5.68 -24.91 20.70
C ILE A 199 6.36 -25.82 19.64
N MET A 200 5.87 -25.82 18.41
CA MET A 200 6.51 -26.58 17.32
C MET A 200 7.92 -26.05 17.01
N GLU A 201 8.10 -24.76 16.92
CA GLU A 201 9.39 -24.14 16.67
C GLU A 201 10.39 -24.45 17.77
N TYR A 202 10.02 -24.24 19.05
CA TYR A 202 10.86 -24.59 20.20
C TYR A 202 11.12 -26.09 20.32
N SER A 203 10.19 -26.96 19.94
CA SER A 203 10.38 -28.41 19.99
C SER A 203 11.46 -28.88 19.03
N VAL A 204 11.63 -28.24 17.86
CA VAL A 204 12.70 -28.52 16.92
C VAL A 204 14.06 -28.17 17.54
N TYR A 205 14.20 -26.99 18.16
CA TYR A 205 15.46 -26.61 18.84
C TYR A 205 15.78 -27.54 19.99
N LEU A 206 14.80 -27.91 20.80
CA LEU A 206 14.98 -28.85 21.91
C LEU A 206 15.40 -30.25 21.43
N SER A 207 14.84 -30.73 20.30
CA SER A 207 15.19 -32.03 19.73
C SER A 207 16.63 -32.05 19.21
N VAL A 208 17.09 -30.94 18.61
CA VAL A 208 18.50 -30.81 18.17
C VAL A 208 19.44 -30.79 19.37
N LEU A 209 19.13 -30.03 20.42
CA LEU A 209 19.95 -30.01 21.66
C LEU A 209 20.00 -31.39 22.34
N ALA A 210 18.86 -32.07 22.42
CA ALA A 210 18.81 -33.43 22.97
C ALA A 210 19.66 -34.42 22.16
N SER A 211 19.66 -34.32 20.85
CA SER A 211 20.49 -35.16 19.98
C SER A 211 21.99 -34.91 20.18
N ILE A 212 22.39 -33.64 20.31
CA ILE A 212 23.77 -33.28 20.60
C ILE A 212 24.19 -33.82 21.97
N ALA A 213 23.36 -33.67 23.00
CA ALA A 213 23.64 -34.19 24.35
C ALA A 213 23.76 -35.72 24.36
N ALA A 214 22.93 -36.44 23.60
CA ALA A 214 23.00 -37.88 23.47
C ALA A 214 24.33 -38.35 22.80
N ILE A 215 24.76 -37.63 21.76
CA ILE A 215 26.02 -37.90 21.09
C ILE A 215 27.22 -37.69 22.05
N LEU A 216 27.22 -36.57 22.79
CA LEU A 216 28.28 -36.28 23.76
C LEU A 216 28.33 -37.32 24.86
N LEU A 217 27.17 -37.74 25.40
CA LEU A 217 27.09 -38.81 26.40
C LEU A 217 27.63 -40.13 25.86
N SER A 218 27.33 -40.51 24.63
CA SER A 218 27.84 -41.74 24.02
C SER A 218 29.35 -41.71 23.85
N ILE A 219 29.92 -40.54 23.45
CA ILE A 219 31.38 -40.37 23.33
C ILE A 219 32.06 -40.52 24.69
N VAL A 220 31.53 -39.88 25.72
CA VAL A 220 32.09 -40.00 27.10
C VAL A 220 32.00 -41.42 27.60
N THR A 221 30.92 -42.13 27.32
CA THR A 221 30.76 -43.54 27.73
C THR A 221 31.79 -44.46 27.04
N ILE A 222 32.05 -44.25 25.76
CA ILE A 222 33.05 -45.01 24.99
C ILE A 222 34.47 -44.68 25.47
N ALA A 223 34.75 -43.42 25.79
CA ALA A 223 36.09 -42.99 26.25
C ALA A 223 36.46 -43.49 27.65
N ASN A 224 35.47 -43.92 28.46
CA ASN A 224 35.62 -44.42 29.83
C ASN A 224 35.60 -45.96 29.92
N GLN A 225 35.53 -46.65 28.76
CA GLN A 225 35.72 -48.10 28.65
C GLN A 225 37.15 -48.45 28.19
#